data_1474bfc6e22eb0c54c1051e356024cf0
#
_entry.id   1474bfc6e22eb0c54c1051e356024cf0
#
_cell.length_a   1.000
_cell.length_b   1.000
_cell.length_c   1.000
_cell.angle_alpha   90.00
_cell.angle_beta   90.00
_cell.angle_gamma   90.00
#
_symmetry.space_group_name_H-M   'P 1'
#
loop_
_entity.id
_entity.type
_entity.pdbx_description
1 polymer ?
#
loop_
_entity_poly.entity_id
_entity_poly.type
_entity_poly.pdbx_seq_one_letter_code
_entity_poly.pdbx_strand_id
1 'polypeptide(L)'
;NKWTALALKSRVCLFEGTFRKYHAGKTFNPNNLPWEDLLATSAEAAEILMNESGYTIYSDGEQPYRDLFASLNANPKEFIWARCYSADLNIKNNANAWSVARTTGFTKRHVNMYLNVDGTRFTDIQGYDTLGYVEECKNRDPRMAQTIHTPGYIQYGETKTYPVDLKQSSTGYKYIKYV
;
A
#
# COMPACT_ATOMS: atom_id res chain seq x y z
N ASN A 1 -13.18 -16.59 10.00
CA ASN A 1 -12.80 -17.90 9.51
C ASN A 1 -11.33 -18.21 9.86
N LYS A 2 -10.83 -19.44 9.57
CA LYS A 2 -9.46 -19.88 9.85
C LYS A 2 -8.42 -18.92 9.27
N TRP A 3 -8.62 -18.51 8.04
CA TRP A 3 -7.67 -17.67 7.29
C TRP A 3 -7.55 -16.26 7.85
N THR A 4 -8.66 -15.67 8.24
CA THR A 4 -8.67 -14.37 8.94
C THR A 4 -7.90 -14.43 10.26
N ALA A 5 -8.08 -15.51 11.02
CA ALA A 5 -7.36 -15.70 12.28
C ALA A 5 -5.85 -15.86 12.08
N LEU A 6 -5.42 -16.62 11.05
CA LEU A 6 -4.01 -16.78 10.71
C LEU A 6 -3.39 -15.47 10.20
N ALA A 7 -4.09 -14.72 9.35
CA ALA A 7 -3.63 -13.41 8.90
C ALA A 7 -3.45 -12.42 10.06
N LEU A 8 -4.40 -12.40 10.98
CA LEU A 8 -4.31 -11.58 12.19
C LEU A 8 -3.16 -12.04 13.10
N LYS A 9 -3.02 -13.36 13.33
CA LYS A 9 -1.93 -13.94 14.12
C LYS A 9 -0.57 -13.51 13.55
N SER A 10 -0.36 -13.70 12.24
CA SER A 10 0.88 -13.28 11.57
C SER A 10 1.16 -11.80 11.80
N ARG A 11 0.18 -10.95 11.56
CA ARG A 11 0.34 -9.49 11.68
C ARG A 11 0.63 -9.03 13.11
N VAL A 12 -0.08 -9.57 14.10
CA VAL A 12 0.12 -9.22 15.51
C VAL A 12 1.48 -9.70 16.01
N CYS A 13 1.87 -10.94 15.67
CA CYS A 13 3.16 -11.49 16.05
C CYS A 13 4.33 -10.74 15.40
N LEU A 14 4.18 -10.30 14.12
CA LEU A 14 5.18 -9.47 13.45
C LEU A 14 5.33 -8.13 14.17
N PHE A 15 4.22 -7.46 14.46
CA PHE A 15 4.23 -6.16 15.14
C PHE A 15 4.88 -6.28 16.52
N GLU A 16 4.41 -7.20 17.35
CA GLU A 16 4.89 -7.38 18.72
C GLU A 16 6.35 -7.85 18.75
N GLY A 17 6.72 -8.78 17.87
CA GLY A 17 8.10 -9.27 17.77
C GLY A 17 9.08 -8.15 17.38
N THR A 18 8.75 -7.36 16.37
CA THR A 18 9.57 -6.21 15.96
C THR A 18 9.59 -5.12 17.03
N PHE A 19 8.47 -4.85 17.67
CA PHE A 19 8.39 -3.91 18.79
C PHE A 19 9.34 -4.31 19.91
N ARG A 20 9.28 -5.55 20.39
CA ARG A 20 10.18 -6.06 21.45
C ARG A 20 11.64 -6.00 21.05
N LYS A 21 11.96 -6.41 19.81
CA LYS A 21 13.33 -6.38 19.28
C LYS A 21 13.94 -4.99 19.32
N TYR A 22 13.25 -3.98 18.78
CA TYR A 22 13.80 -2.63 18.66
C TYR A 22 13.66 -1.77 19.92
N HIS A 23 12.89 -2.24 20.90
CA HIS A 23 12.69 -1.52 22.17
C HIS A 23 13.24 -2.28 23.39
N ALA A 24 14.16 -3.21 23.18
CA ALA A 24 14.84 -3.92 24.26
C ALA A 24 15.50 -2.92 25.22
N GLY A 25 15.29 -3.10 26.52
CA GLY A 25 15.84 -2.24 27.58
C GLY A 25 15.20 -0.84 27.68
N LYS A 26 14.14 -0.55 26.91
CA LYS A 26 13.40 0.71 27.02
C LYS A 26 12.32 0.62 28.12
N THR A 27 11.82 1.79 28.58
CA THR A 27 10.81 1.88 29.65
C THR A 27 9.57 1.02 29.40
N PHE A 28 9.16 0.86 28.14
CA PHE A 28 7.99 0.06 27.73
C PHE A 28 8.32 -1.38 27.36
N ASN A 29 9.60 -1.80 27.41
CA ASN A 29 10.04 -3.19 27.32
C ASN A 29 11.23 -3.42 28.28
N PRO A 30 11.06 -3.18 29.60
CA PRO A 30 12.17 -3.21 30.56
C PRO A 30 12.72 -4.62 30.78
N ASN A 31 11.89 -5.66 30.60
CA ASN A 31 12.24 -7.04 30.89
C ASN A 31 12.85 -7.79 29.68
N ASN A 32 13.15 -7.09 28.58
CA ASN A 32 13.68 -7.70 27.36
C ASN A 32 12.92 -8.95 26.94
N LEU A 33 11.59 -8.86 26.89
CA LEU A 33 10.73 -9.99 26.52
C LEU A 33 11.18 -10.60 25.18
N PRO A 34 11.20 -11.92 25.06
CA PRO A 34 11.65 -12.61 23.86
C PRO A 34 10.83 -12.18 22.64
N TRP A 35 11.48 -12.05 21.51
CA TRP A 35 10.88 -11.60 20.24
C TRP A 35 11.01 -12.64 19.12
N GLU A 36 11.98 -13.54 19.23
CA GLU A 36 12.33 -14.52 18.19
C GLU A 36 11.16 -15.46 17.90
N ASP A 37 10.54 -16.02 18.93
CA ASP A 37 9.39 -16.93 18.79
C ASP A 37 8.17 -16.24 18.17
N LEU A 38 8.00 -14.96 18.43
CA LEU A 38 6.92 -14.19 17.81
C LEU A 38 7.15 -14.01 16.31
N LEU A 39 8.39 -13.72 15.89
CA LEU A 39 8.72 -13.60 14.47
C LEU A 39 8.60 -14.95 13.76
N ALA A 40 9.06 -16.05 14.40
CA ALA A 40 8.88 -17.41 13.88
C ALA A 40 7.39 -17.76 13.75
N THR A 41 6.59 -17.49 14.77
CA THR A 41 5.13 -17.69 14.76
C THR A 41 4.44 -16.87 13.67
N SER A 42 4.90 -15.65 13.42
CA SER A 42 4.40 -14.81 12.32
C SER A 42 4.65 -15.42 10.97
N ALA A 43 5.89 -15.90 10.74
CA ALA A 43 6.28 -16.53 9.49
C ALA A 43 5.49 -17.82 9.23
N GLU A 44 5.39 -18.71 10.25
CA GLU A 44 4.62 -19.94 10.17
C GLU A 44 3.14 -19.70 9.82
N ALA A 45 2.50 -18.73 10.49
CA ALA A 45 1.10 -18.40 10.22
C ALA A 45 0.89 -17.85 8.80
N ALA A 46 1.85 -17.06 8.29
CA ALA A 46 1.82 -16.56 6.91
C ALA A 46 2.05 -17.69 5.90
N GLU A 47 2.97 -18.59 6.16
CA GLU A 47 3.27 -19.75 5.30
C GLU A 47 2.06 -20.67 5.14
N ILE A 48 1.40 -21.03 6.24
CA ILE A 48 0.16 -21.82 6.23
C ILE A 48 -0.92 -21.10 5.37
N LEU A 49 -1.05 -19.79 5.54
CA LEU A 49 -2.03 -19.02 4.78
C LEU A 49 -1.70 -19.02 3.29
N MET A 50 -0.45 -18.79 2.90
CA MET A 50 -0.03 -18.79 1.51
C MET A 50 -0.21 -20.16 0.83
N ASN A 51 0.08 -21.23 1.54
CA ASN A 51 0.09 -22.57 0.97
C ASN A 51 -1.29 -23.25 0.94
N GLU A 52 -2.17 -22.95 1.91
CA GLU A 52 -3.40 -23.71 2.12
C GLU A 52 -4.69 -22.92 1.85
N SER A 53 -4.64 -21.57 1.82
CA SER A 53 -5.87 -20.77 1.81
C SER A 53 -6.55 -20.68 0.45
N GLY A 54 -5.77 -20.82 -0.63
CA GLY A 54 -6.24 -20.56 -1.99
C GLY A 54 -6.28 -19.07 -2.36
N TYR A 55 -5.96 -18.15 -1.45
CA TYR A 55 -5.78 -16.74 -1.80
C TYR A 55 -4.55 -16.54 -2.68
N THR A 56 -4.68 -15.62 -3.64
CA THR A 56 -3.60 -15.27 -4.58
C THR A 56 -3.57 -13.76 -4.77
N ILE A 57 -2.44 -13.25 -5.23
CA ILE A 57 -2.35 -11.85 -5.62
C ILE A 57 -3.24 -11.61 -6.85
N TYR A 58 -4.10 -10.60 -6.80
CA TYR A 58 -4.94 -10.19 -7.91
C TYR A 58 -4.07 -9.59 -9.03
N SER A 59 -4.20 -10.15 -10.23
CA SER A 59 -3.37 -9.77 -11.38
C SER A 59 -4.16 -9.64 -12.69
N ASP A 60 -5.49 -9.59 -12.61
CA ASP A 60 -6.34 -9.48 -13.80
C ASP A 60 -6.38 -8.01 -14.29
N GLY A 61 -6.40 -7.81 -15.62
CA GLY A 61 -6.47 -6.48 -16.23
C GLY A 61 -5.12 -5.77 -16.43
N GLU A 62 -5.17 -4.54 -16.94
CA GLU A 62 -3.98 -3.74 -17.24
C GLU A 62 -3.42 -3.00 -16.01
N GLN A 63 -4.29 -2.71 -15.03
CA GLN A 63 -3.94 -1.99 -13.81
C GLN A 63 -4.45 -2.72 -12.55
N PRO A 64 -4.03 -3.98 -12.34
CA PRO A 64 -4.64 -4.86 -11.34
C PRO A 64 -4.56 -4.29 -9.92
N TYR A 65 -3.46 -3.65 -9.56
CA TYR A 65 -3.31 -3.06 -8.23
C TYR A 65 -4.29 -1.91 -7.99
N ARG A 66 -4.56 -1.08 -9.00
CA ARG A 66 -5.54 -0.02 -8.93
C ARG A 66 -6.96 -0.59 -8.87
N ASP A 67 -7.27 -1.52 -9.77
CA ASP A 67 -8.59 -2.13 -9.90
C ASP A 67 -9.01 -2.84 -8.61
N LEU A 68 -8.07 -3.48 -7.94
CA LEU A 68 -8.28 -4.10 -6.64
C LEU A 68 -8.84 -3.11 -5.60
N PHE A 69 -8.32 -1.88 -5.56
CA PHE A 69 -8.70 -0.87 -4.57
C PHE A 69 -9.80 0.10 -5.03
N ALA A 70 -10.07 0.18 -6.33
CA ALA A 70 -11.17 0.98 -6.89
C ALA A 70 -12.47 0.19 -7.02
N SER A 71 -12.44 -1.13 -6.88
CA SER A 71 -13.62 -2.00 -6.96
C SER A 71 -14.66 -1.66 -5.90
N LEU A 72 -15.93 -1.72 -6.27
CA LEU A 72 -17.06 -1.55 -5.34
C LEU A 72 -17.17 -2.70 -4.33
N ASN A 73 -16.72 -3.89 -4.71
CA ASN A 73 -16.76 -5.08 -3.89
C ASN A 73 -15.35 -5.61 -3.64
N ALA A 74 -15.15 -6.20 -2.46
CA ALA A 74 -13.90 -6.87 -2.13
C ALA A 74 -13.65 -8.05 -3.08
N ASN A 75 -12.49 -8.10 -3.72
CA ASN A 75 -12.13 -9.19 -4.62
C ASN A 75 -11.83 -10.46 -3.82
N PRO A 76 -12.55 -11.58 -4.05
CA PRO A 76 -12.40 -12.80 -3.26
C PRO A 76 -11.06 -13.52 -3.47
N LYS A 77 -10.31 -13.20 -4.54
CA LYS A 77 -8.99 -13.79 -4.78
C LYS A 77 -7.93 -13.32 -3.78
N GLU A 78 -7.98 -12.04 -3.35
CA GLU A 78 -6.93 -11.44 -2.53
C GLU A 78 -7.41 -10.96 -1.16
N PHE A 79 -8.66 -10.45 -1.05
CA PHE A 79 -9.16 -9.96 0.23
C PHE A 79 -9.53 -11.08 1.20
N ILE A 80 -8.77 -11.24 2.26
CA ILE A 80 -9.00 -12.22 3.33
C ILE A 80 -10.15 -11.76 4.24
N TRP A 81 -10.21 -10.46 4.49
CA TRP A 81 -11.25 -9.80 5.28
C TRP A 81 -11.39 -8.35 4.84
N ALA A 82 -12.61 -7.92 4.57
CA ALA A 82 -12.94 -6.57 4.19
C ALA A 82 -14.18 -6.06 4.91
N ARG A 83 -14.19 -4.76 5.21
CA ARG A 83 -15.40 -4.06 5.62
C ARG A 83 -16.04 -3.47 4.37
N CYS A 84 -17.22 -3.99 4.01
CA CYS A 84 -17.99 -3.46 2.90
C CYS A 84 -18.77 -2.20 3.32
N TYR A 85 -18.83 -1.24 2.40
CA TYR A 85 -19.64 -0.03 2.54
C TYR A 85 -20.82 -0.10 1.57
N SER A 86 -21.96 0.41 1.96
CA SER A 86 -23.17 0.42 1.14
C SER A 86 -23.95 1.70 1.40
N ALA A 87 -24.25 2.43 0.33
CA ALA A 87 -25.08 3.63 0.41
C ALA A 87 -26.50 3.30 0.87
N ASP A 88 -27.06 2.19 0.40
CA ASP A 88 -28.43 1.74 0.72
C ASP A 88 -28.56 1.39 2.21
N LEU A 89 -27.53 0.85 2.81
CA LEU A 89 -27.47 0.55 4.24
C LEU A 89 -27.00 1.74 5.10
N ASN A 90 -26.78 2.89 4.48
CA ASN A 90 -26.22 4.08 5.12
C ASN A 90 -24.87 3.85 5.84
N ILE A 91 -24.10 2.85 5.39
CA ILE A 91 -22.75 2.57 5.85
C ILE A 91 -21.78 3.25 4.89
N LYS A 92 -21.28 4.43 5.27
CA LYS A 92 -20.50 5.32 4.39
C LYS A 92 -19.13 5.63 4.99
N ASN A 93 -18.22 6.07 4.12
CA ASN A 93 -16.95 6.71 4.50
C ASN A 93 -16.65 7.86 3.54
N ASN A 94 -15.72 8.72 3.92
CA ASN A 94 -15.32 9.90 3.15
C ASN A 94 -13.94 9.70 2.45
N ALA A 95 -13.47 8.47 2.26
CA ALA A 95 -12.13 8.24 1.72
C ALA A 95 -11.93 8.90 0.36
N ASN A 96 -12.89 8.79 -0.56
CA ASN A 96 -12.82 9.45 -1.87
C ASN A 96 -12.78 10.98 -1.77
N ALA A 97 -13.66 11.57 -0.96
CA ALA A 97 -13.67 13.01 -0.77
C ALA A 97 -12.34 13.52 -0.17
N TRP A 98 -11.75 12.76 0.75
CA TRP A 98 -10.45 13.09 1.32
C TRP A 98 -9.31 12.97 0.33
N SER A 99 -9.31 11.96 -0.53
CA SER A 99 -8.27 11.76 -1.53
C SER A 99 -8.33 12.80 -2.66
N VAL A 100 -9.53 13.20 -3.09
CA VAL A 100 -9.71 14.16 -4.18
C VAL A 100 -9.59 15.61 -3.70
N ALA A 101 -10.26 15.95 -2.59
CA ALA A 101 -10.43 17.33 -2.15
C ALA A 101 -9.38 17.84 -1.15
N ARG A 102 -8.50 16.99 -0.64
CA ARG A 102 -7.52 17.36 0.38
C ARG A 102 -6.11 17.47 -0.17
N THR A 103 -5.31 18.30 0.48
CA THR A 103 -3.90 18.56 0.13
C THR A 103 -2.95 17.48 0.63
N THR A 104 -3.46 16.34 1.06
CA THR A 104 -2.65 15.20 1.51
C THR A 104 -1.88 14.56 0.36
N GLY A 105 -0.69 14.07 0.63
CA GLY A 105 0.15 13.39 -0.35
C GLY A 105 1.20 12.52 0.30
N PHE A 106 1.85 11.69 -0.50
CA PHE A 106 2.96 10.86 -0.04
C PHE A 106 4.20 11.70 0.26
N THR A 107 5.02 11.24 1.19
CA THR A 107 6.34 11.82 1.43
C THR A 107 7.30 11.44 0.30
N LYS A 108 8.30 12.29 0.02
CA LYS A 108 9.38 11.97 -0.93
C LYS A 108 10.07 10.64 -0.58
N ARG A 109 10.27 10.36 0.70
CA ARG A 109 10.84 9.09 1.17
C ARG A 109 10.00 7.90 0.72
N HIS A 110 8.67 7.98 0.84
CA HIS A 110 7.78 6.91 0.38
C HIS A 110 7.86 6.72 -1.14
N VAL A 111 7.85 7.81 -1.90
CA VAL A 111 7.98 7.78 -3.36
C VAL A 111 9.31 7.15 -3.80
N ASN A 112 10.38 7.45 -3.11
CA ASN A 112 11.71 6.87 -3.38
C ASN A 112 11.80 5.36 -3.08
N MET A 113 10.86 4.79 -2.31
CA MET A 113 10.81 3.34 -2.06
C MET A 113 10.31 2.53 -3.26
N TYR A 114 9.58 3.13 -4.20
CA TYR A 114 9.26 2.46 -5.45
C TYR A 114 10.54 2.20 -6.23
N LEU A 115 10.70 0.97 -6.69
CA LEU A 115 11.87 0.58 -7.50
C LEU A 115 11.75 1.10 -8.94
N ASN A 116 12.82 1.00 -9.69
CA ASN A 116 12.76 1.09 -11.14
C ASN A 116 12.11 -0.18 -11.72
N VAL A 117 11.67 -0.13 -12.97
CA VAL A 117 11.02 -1.25 -13.65
C VAL A 117 11.91 -2.50 -13.73
N ASP A 118 13.22 -2.33 -13.71
CA ASP A 118 14.23 -3.38 -13.70
C ASP A 118 14.52 -3.95 -12.30
N GLY A 119 13.84 -3.45 -11.27
CA GLY A 119 14.01 -3.87 -9.88
C GLY A 119 15.16 -3.19 -9.12
N THR A 120 15.91 -2.28 -9.75
CA THR A 120 16.94 -1.50 -9.08
C THR A 120 16.33 -0.40 -8.22
N ARG A 121 17.09 0.09 -7.24
CA ARG A 121 16.62 1.20 -6.39
C ARG A 121 16.69 2.52 -7.17
N PHE A 122 15.64 3.30 -7.10
CA PHE A 122 15.61 4.63 -7.67
C PHE A 122 16.69 5.56 -7.07
N THR A 123 16.95 5.41 -5.78
CA THR A 123 17.97 6.21 -5.07
C THR A 123 19.40 5.90 -5.46
N ASP A 124 19.64 4.82 -6.19
CA ASP A 124 20.98 4.47 -6.71
C ASP A 124 21.31 5.23 -8.01
N ILE A 125 20.34 5.92 -8.61
CA ILE A 125 20.56 6.79 -9.78
C ILE A 125 21.28 8.05 -9.34
N GLN A 126 22.41 8.36 -9.95
CA GLN A 126 23.14 9.60 -9.67
C GLN A 126 22.25 10.81 -9.97
N GLY A 127 22.08 11.71 -9.01
CA GLY A 127 21.27 12.92 -9.16
C GLY A 127 19.76 12.69 -9.08
N TYR A 128 19.28 11.55 -8.57
CA TYR A 128 17.87 11.23 -8.45
C TYR A 128 17.06 12.29 -7.68
N ASP A 129 17.70 12.99 -6.75
CA ASP A 129 17.09 14.00 -5.88
C ASP A 129 16.93 15.38 -6.56
N THR A 130 17.57 15.56 -7.71
CA THR A 130 17.50 16.79 -8.51
C THR A 130 16.60 16.66 -9.74
N LEU A 131 16.02 15.48 -9.98
CA LEU A 131 15.13 15.24 -11.11
C LEU A 131 13.83 16.02 -10.97
N GLY A 132 13.34 16.57 -12.09
CA GLY A 132 12.00 17.11 -12.17
C GLY A 132 10.96 16.01 -12.07
N TYR A 133 9.74 16.34 -11.63
CA TYR A 133 8.67 15.38 -11.34
C TYR A 133 8.38 14.40 -12.51
N VAL A 134 8.37 14.91 -13.74
CA VAL A 134 8.10 14.08 -14.94
C VAL A 134 9.19 13.02 -15.12
N GLU A 135 10.43 13.41 -14.95
CA GLU A 135 11.59 12.50 -15.08
C GLU A 135 11.62 11.49 -13.93
N GLU A 136 11.30 11.94 -12.73
CA GLU A 136 11.19 11.07 -11.55
C GLU A 136 10.15 9.96 -11.72
N CYS A 137 9.10 10.19 -12.49
CA CYS A 137 8.03 9.22 -12.74
C CYS A 137 8.37 8.19 -13.83
N LYS A 138 9.45 8.39 -14.59
CA LYS A 138 9.80 7.48 -15.70
C LYS A 138 10.46 6.19 -15.21
N ASN A 139 10.18 5.10 -15.91
CA ASN A 139 10.81 3.78 -15.67
C ASN A 139 10.68 3.28 -14.23
N ARG A 140 9.58 3.61 -13.55
CA ARG A 140 9.30 3.20 -12.18
C ARG A 140 8.40 1.96 -12.13
N ASP A 141 8.39 1.29 -11.01
CA ASP A 141 7.43 0.22 -10.72
C ASP A 141 6.01 0.66 -11.11
N PRO A 142 5.29 -0.12 -11.93
CA PRO A 142 3.95 0.24 -12.41
C PRO A 142 2.95 0.57 -11.30
N ARG A 143 3.14 0.02 -10.09
CA ARG A 143 2.29 0.32 -8.92
C ARG A 143 2.39 1.77 -8.46
N MET A 144 3.51 2.45 -8.76
CA MET A 144 3.64 3.88 -8.48
C MET A 144 2.57 4.68 -9.23
N ALA A 145 2.42 4.47 -10.54
CA ALA A 145 1.41 5.16 -11.36
C ALA A 145 -0.04 4.73 -11.01
N GLN A 146 -0.20 3.59 -10.35
CA GLN A 146 -1.49 3.11 -9.85
C GLN A 146 -1.82 3.61 -8.43
N THR A 147 -0.91 4.36 -7.81
CA THR A 147 -1.06 4.87 -6.44
C THR A 147 -0.91 6.38 -6.37
N ILE A 148 -0.06 6.96 -7.22
CA ILE A 148 0.29 8.39 -7.24
C ILE A 148 -0.15 9.00 -8.56
N HIS A 149 -0.65 10.23 -8.53
CA HIS A 149 -1.02 10.99 -9.71
C HIS A 149 0.23 11.35 -10.53
N THR A 150 0.60 10.48 -11.47
CA THR A 150 1.72 10.65 -12.37
C THR A 150 1.27 11.24 -13.73
N PRO A 151 2.20 11.71 -14.58
CA PRO A 151 1.87 12.10 -15.95
C PRO A 151 1.13 10.98 -16.69
N GLY A 152 0.05 11.34 -17.38
CA GLY A 152 -0.79 10.38 -18.10
C GLY A 152 -1.91 9.75 -17.25
N TYR A 153 -2.10 10.20 -16.01
CA TYR A 153 -3.17 9.70 -15.16
C TYR A 153 -4.56 9.87 -15.79
N ILE A 154 -5.33 8.79 -15.75
CA ILE A 154 -6.73 8.74 -16.14
C ILE A 154 -7.53 8.29 -14.92
N GLN A 155 -8.57 9.03 -14.54
CA GLN A 155 -9.43 8.65 -13.42
C GLN A 155 -10.20 7.36 -13.72
N TYR A 156 -10.46 6.55 -12.70
CA TYR A 156 -11.18 5.29 -12.87
C TYR A 156 -12.57 5.52 -13.50
N GLY A 157 -12.85 4.74 -14.56
CA GLY A 157 -14.10 4.87 -15.33
C GLY A 157 -14.14 6.01 -16.34
N GLU A 158 -13.06 6.79 -16.51
CA GLU A 158 -12.95 7.86 -17.48
C GLU A 158 -11.96 7.53 -18.60
N THR A 159 -11.93 8.35 -19.64
CA THR A 159 -11.00 8.23 -20.78
C THR A 159 -10.09 9.44 -20.92
N LYS A 160 -10.37 10.51 -20.16
CA LYS A 160 -9.64 11.77 -20.22
C LYS A 160 -8.42 11.72 -19.30
N THR A 161 -7.27 12.14 -19.82
CA THR A 161 -6.07 12.38 -19.01
C THR A 161 -6.21 13.65 -18.18
N TYR A 162 -5.73 13.57 -16.95
CA TYR A 162 -5.68 14.71 -16.04
C TYR A 162 -4.23 15.23 -15.94
N PRO A 163 -4.01 16.55 -16.15
CA PRO A 163 -2.69 17.13 -15.99
C PRO A 163 -2.23 17.04 -14.53
N VAL A 164 -0.94 16.83 -14.35
CA VAL A 164 -0.34 16.88 -13.02
C VAL A 164 -0.33 18.33 -12.53
N ASP A 165 -0.94 18.55 -11.36
CA ASP A 165 -0.85 19.81 -10.64
C ASP A 165 -0.24 19.55 -9.27
N LEU A 166 1.04 19.88 -9.11
CA LEU A 166 1.79 19.67 -7.88
C LEU A 166 1.25 20.48 -6.69
N LYS A 167 0.42 21.51 -6.95
CA LYS A 167 -0.22 22.31 -5.92
C LYS A 167 -1.41 21.63 -5.27
N GLN A 168 -1.90 20.53 -5.85
CA GLN A 168 -3.03 19.77 -5.31
C GLN A 168 -2.67 18.93 -4.06
N SER A 169 -1.40 18.82 -3.72
CA SER A 169 -0.98 18.21 -2.45
C SER A 169 0.15 18.99 -1.81
N SER A 170 0.24 18.95 -0.50
CA SER A 170 1.29 19.64 0.27
C SER A 170 2.70 19.12 -0.02
N THR A 171 2.82 17.93 -0.59
CA THR A 171 4.10 17.28 -0.91
C THR A 171 4.38 17.21 -2.41
N GLY A 172 3.44 17.58 -3.27
CA GLY A 172 3.50 17.38 -4.73
C GLY A 172 3.12 15.95 -5.17
N TYR A 173 3.06 14.97 -4.27
CA TYR A 173 2.79 13.55 -4.59
C TYR A 173 1.37 13.17 -4.16
N LYS A 174 0.39 13.64 -4.93
CA LYS A 174 -1.03 13.35 -4.67
C LYS A 174 -1.30 11.86 -4.84
N TYR A 175 -1.94 11.23 -3.85
CA TYR A 175 -2.38 9.85 -3.99
C TYR A 175 -3.72 9.75 -4.72
N ILE A 176 -3.88 8.64 -5.47
CA ILE A 176 -5.06 8.33 -6.27
C ILE A 176 -5.68 6.98 -5.92
N LYS A 177 -5.23 6.38 -4.84
CA LYS A 177 -5.77 5.10 -4.36
C LYS A 177 -7.20 5.30 -3.88
N TYR A 178 -8.10 4.42 -4.24
CA TYR A 178 -9.56 4.49 -3.98
C TYR A 178 -10.31 5.56 -4.78
N VAL A 179 -9.76 6.04 -5.90
CA VAL A 179 -10.39 7.07 -6.75
C VAL A 179 -10.52 6.56 -8.18
#